data_5c4ff7f6d325f39a420cf03a99793be9
#
_entry.id   5c4ff7f6d325f39a420cf03a99793be9
#
_cell.length_a   1.000
_cell.length_b   1.000
_cell.length_c   1.000
_cell.angle_alpha   90.00
_cell.angle_beta   90.00
_cell.angle_gamma   90.00
#
_symmetry.space_group_name_H-M   'P 1'
#
loop_
_entity.id
_entity.type
_entity.pdbx_description
1 polymer ?
#
loop_
_entity_poly.entity_id
_entity_poly.type
_entity_poly.pdbx_seq_one_letter_code
_entity_poly.pdbx_strand_id
1 'polypeptide(L)'
;MSNFAKKTKQRIIDEYLQATGLNIYKPDEFVDWLAEQPDHEMYGAFYGMDDSVAARNWRIDKARQMASGLRIAVKQEDVTKSEVISIKVTEYPAYISPVATRKSGGGYEPFDPDDETAQQELRKQAGVQLAAWLNRYRGAAENIGLDLTPVENLVKVLRDEDEKLEAG
;
A
#
# COMPACT_ATOMS: atom_id res chain seq x y z
N MET A 1 -5.12 -11.77 -9.08
CA MET A 1 -6.24 -12.07 -8.15
C MET A 1 -7.53 -11.56 -8.76
N SER A 2 -8.57 -12.37 -8.82
CA SER A 2 -9.90 -11.97 -9.28
C SER A 2 -10.44 -10.85 -8.37
N ASN A 3 -10.88 -9.75 -8.97
CA ASN A 3 -11.29 -8.55 -8.23
C ASN A 3 -12.79 -8.65 -7.91
N PHE A 4 -13.15 -9.57 -7.01
CA PHE A 4 -14.54 -9.71 -6.56
C PHE A 4 -15.06 -8.42 -5.92
N ALA A 5 -16.30 -8.08 -6.19
CA ALA A 5 -16.97 -6.94 -5.57
C ALA A 5 -17.00 -7.09 -4.04
N LYS A 6 -17.00 -5.97 -3.31
CA LYS A 6 -17.02 -5.98 -1.83
C LYS A 6 -18.20 -6.80 -1.28
N LYS A 7 -19.38 -6.66 -1.88
CA LYS A 7 -20.58 -7.42 -1.48
C LYS A 7 -20.41 -8.93 -1.63
N THR A 8 -19.75 -9.38 -2.72
CA THR A 8 -19.46 -10.80 -2.94
C THR A 8 -18.50 -11.33 -1.89
N LYS A 9 -17.42 -10.60 -1.60
CA LYS A 9 -16.46 -10.98 -0.55
C LYS A 9 -17.14 -11.11 0.82
N GLN A 10 -17.99 -10.14 1.19
CA GLN A 10 -18.72 -10.18 2.45
C GLN A 10 -19.64 -11.41 2.52
N ARG A 11 -20.45 -11.63 1.49
CA ARG A 11 -21.36 -12.78 1.43
C ARG A 11 -20.63 -14.12 1.61
N ILE A 12 -19.49 -14.28 0.98
CA ILE A 12 -18.68 -15.51 1.08
C ILE A 12 -18.09 -15.70 2.48
N ILE A 13 -17.65 -14.62 3.13
CA ILE A 13 -17.20 -14.69 4.51
C ILE A 13 -18.38 -15.06 5.43
N ASP A 14 -19.55 -14.48 5.23
CA ASP A 14 -20.74 -14.78 6.01
C ASP A 14 -21.18 -16.25 5.81
N GLU A 15 -21.10 -16.76 4.58
CA GLU A 15 -21.37 -18.17 4.24
C GLU A 15 -20.40 -19.13 4.97
N TYR A 16 -19.10 -18.83 4.95
CA TYR A 16 -18.09 -19.60 5.70
C TYR A 16 -18.39 -19.60 7.20
N LEU A 17 -18.65 -18.43 7.79
CA LEU A 17 -18.94 -18.32 9.22
C LEU A 17 -20.21 -19.09 9.61
N GLN A 18 -21.23 -19.04 8.76
CA GLN A 18 -22.46 -19.79 8.97
C GLN A 18 -22.24 -21.30 8.83
N ALA A 19 -21.49 -21.74 7.83
CA ALA A 19 -21.22 -23.16 7.59
C ALA A 19 -20.38 -23.79 8.70
N THR A 20 -19.46 -23.03 9.29
CA THR A 20 -18.53 -23.50 10.34
C THR A 20 -19.04 -23.23 11.75
N GLY A 21 -20.04 -22.38 11.93
CA GLY A 21 -20.51 -21.95 13.25
C GLY A 21 -19.54 -21.02 13.98
N LEU A 22 -18.52 -20.49 13.30
CA LEU A 22 -17.52 -19.59 13.85
C LEU A 22 -18.03 -18.15 13.90
N ASN A 23 -17.60 -17.40 14.92
CA ASN A 23 -17.89 -15.96 15.03
C ASN A 23 -16.70 -15.07 14.59
N ILE A 24 -15.57 -15.68 14.23
CA ILE A 24 -14.33 -15.00 13.86
C ILE A 24 -13.86 -15.56 12.52
N TYR A 25 -13.60 -14.68 11.56
CA TYR A 25 -12.99 -15.07 10.30
C TYR A 25 -11.51 -15.38 10.48
N LYS A 26 -11.11 -16.63 10.22
CA LYS A 26 -9.74 -17.11 10.26
C LYS A 26 -9.32 -17.50 8.84
N PRO A 27 -8.35 -16.78 8.24
CA PRO A 27 -7.96 -17.00 6.86
C PRO A 27 -7.42 -18.38 6.53
N ASP A 28 -6.71 -19.01 7.45
CA ASP A 28 -6.18 -20.36 7.34
C ASP A 28 -7.32 -21.41 7.31
N GLU A 29 -8.21 -21.36 8.29
CA GLU A 29 -9.37 -22.25 8.34
C GLU A 29 -10.34 -22.02 7.16
N PHE A 30 -10.46 -20.77 6.66
CA PHE A 30 -11.22 -20.46 5.45
C PHE A 30 -10.63 -21.14 4.20
N VAL A 31 -9.31 -21.14 4.07
CA VAL A 31 -8.61 -21.80 2.95
C VAL A 31 -8.85 -23.30 3.00
N ASP A 32 -8.74 -23.92 4.18
CA ASP A 32 -9.00 -25.34 4.36
C ASP A 32 -10.48 -25.70 4.05
N TRP A 33 -11.42 -24.90 4.56
CA TRP A 33 -12.85 -25.05 4.26
C TRP A 33 -13.13 -24.96 2.75
N LEU A 34 -12.51 -24.00 2.05
CA LEU A 34 -12.69 -23.81 0.62
C LEU A 34 -12.05 -24.93 -0.20
N ALA A 35 -10.96 -25.56 0.29
CA ALA A 35 -10.31 -26.69 -0.37
C ALA A 35 -11.25 -27.89 -0.54
N GLU A 36 -12.19 -28.06 0.39
CA GLU A 36 -13.18 -29.14 0.36
C GLU A 36 -14.36 -28.85 -0.56
N GLN A 37 -14.40 -27.68 -1.20
CA GLN A 37 -15.53 -27.20 -2.01
C GLN A 37 -15.09 -26.81 -3.44
N PRO A 38 -14.72 -27.76 -4.30
CA PRO A 38 -14.19 -27.48 -5.65
C PRO A 38 -15.23 -26.78 -6.56
N ASP A 39 -16.51 -26.93 -6.29
CA ASP A 39 -17.60 -26.29 -7.07
C ASP A 39 -17.96 -24.88 -6.58
N HIS A 40 -17.35 -24.42 -5.48
CA HIS A 40 -17.59 -23.10 -4.95
C HIS A 40 -17.04 -21.99 -5.87
N GLU A 41 -17.80 -20.89 -6.06
CA GLU A 41 -17.44 -19.80 -6.98
C GLU A 41 -16.05 -19.17 -6.71
N MET A 42 -15.57 -19.20 -5.44
CA MET A 42 -14.26 -18.70 -5.05
C MET A 42 -13.13 -19.73 -5.26
N TYR A 43 -13.44 -21.01 -5.43
CA TYR A 43 -12.42 -22.06 -5.49
C TYR A 43 -11.35 -21.77 -6.54
N GLY A 44 -11.75 -21.41 -7.75
CA GLY A 44 -10.82 -21.08 -8.83
C GLY A 44 -9.92 -19.86 -8.55
N ALA A 45 -10.32 -18.94 -7.68
CA ALA A 45 -9.51 -17.78 -7.29
C ALA A 45 -8.37 -18.16 -6.34
N PHE A 46 -8.51 -19.22 -5.55
CA PHE A 46 -7.54 -19.70 -4.59
C PHE A 46 -6.75 -20.90 -5.10
N TYR A 47 -7.42 -21.85 -5.74
CA TYR A 47 -6.88 -23.14 -6.16
C TYR A 47 -6.74 -23.31 -7.68
N GLY A 48 -7.16 -22.30 -8.47
CA GLY A 48 -7.02 -22.32 -9.92
C GLY A 48 -5.60 -22.03 -10.44
N MET A 49 -4.64 -21.82 -9.53
CA MET A 49 -3.24 -21.55 -9.86
C MET A 49 -2.38 -22.76 -9.47
N ASP A 50 -1.47 -23.15 -10.34
CA ASP A 50 -0.47 -24.17 -10.02
C ASP A 50 0.39 -23.76 -8.81
N ASP A 51 0.68 -24.70 -7.93
CA ASP A 51 1.42 -24.45 -6.69
C ASP A 51 2.82 -23.88 -6.93
N SER A 52 3.48 -24.27 -8.01
CA SER A 52 4.79 -23.75 -8.39
C SER A 52 4.72 -22.26 -8.75
N VAL A 53 3.65 -21.84 -9.42
CA VAL A 53 3.37 -20.44 -9.78
C VAL A 53 3.00 -19.65 -8.53
N ALA A 54 2.17 -20.21 -7.67
CA ALA A 54 1.80 -19.59 -6.40
C ALA A 54 3.02 -19.37 -5.50
N ALA A 55 3.88 -20.38 -5.36
CA ALA A 55 5.12 -20.30 -4.61
C ALA A 55 6.09 -19.26 -5.20
N ARG A 56 6.17 -19.16 -6.55
CA ARG A 56 6.98 -18.13 -7.22
C ARG A 56 6.45 -16.73 -6.92
N ASN A 57 5.15 -16.52 -6.99
CA ASN A 57 4.52 -15.22 -6.68
C ASN A 57 4.76 -14.82 -5.23
N TRP A 58 4.65 -15.76 -4.29
CA TRP A 58 4.98 -15.51 -2.88
C TRP A 58 6.44 -15.07 -2.70
N ARG A 59 7.41 -15.71 -3.39
CA ARG A 59 8.82 -15.31 -3.34
C ARG A 59 9.04 -13.91 -3.92
N ILE A 60 8.35 -13.57 -5.01
CA ILE A 60 8.37 -12.22 -5.60
C ILE A 60 7.83 -11.19 -4.60
N ASP A 61 6.75 -11.48 -3.89
CA ASP A 61 6.19 -10.57 -2.89
C ASP A 61 7.14 -10.39 -1.69
N LYS A 62 7.86 -11.44 -1.30
CA LYS A 62 8.92 -11.33 -0.28
C LYS A 62 10.08 -10.44 -0.76
N ALA A 63 10.50 -10.56 -2.00
CA ALA A 63 11.55 -9.71 -2.58
C ALA A 63 11.09 -8.23 -2.63
N ARG A 64 9.82 -7.96 -2.98
CA ARG A 64 9.24 -6.62 -2.92
C ARG A 64 9.24 -6.04 -1.49
N GLN A 65 8.90 -6.85 -0.50
CA GLN A 65 8.93 -6.44 0.92
C GLN A 65 10.35 -6.07 1.38
N MET A 66 11.38 -6.76 0.89
CA MET A 66 12.77 -6.41 1.19
C MET A 66 13.12 -5.00 0.69
N ALA A 67 12.79 -4.68 -0.56
CA ALA A 67 13.06 -3.36 -1.12
C ALA A 67 12.27 -2.25 -0.40
N SER A 68 10.98 -2.48 -0.12
CA SER A 68 10.10 -1.47 0.49
C SER A 68 10.47 -1.12 1.94
N GLY A 69 11.18 -2.01 2.64
CA GLY A 69 11.62 -1.81 4.03
C GLY A 69 12.88 -0.97 4.21
N LEU A 70 13.65 -0.79 3.14
CA LEU A 70 14.95 -0.11 3.21
C LEU A 70 14.79 1.42 3.26
N ARG A 71 15.69 2.08 4.01
CA ARG A 71 15.75 3.54 4.16
C ARG A 71 17.15 4.05 3.91
N ILE A 72 17.24 5.27 3.38
CA ILE A 72 18.47 6.06 3.30
C ILE A 72 18.32 7.30 4.17
N ALA A 73 19.41 7.68 4.85
CA ALA A 73 19.47 8.87 5.67
C ALA A 73 20.30 9.93 4.95
N VAL A 74 19.69 11.08 4.69
CA VAL A 74 20.36 12.25 4.10
C VAL A 74 20.61 13.29 5.19
N LYS A 75 21.86 13.68 5.35
CA LYS A 75 22.26 14.72 6.29
C LYS A 75 22.37 16.05 5.55
N GLN A 76 21.62 17.03 5.99
CA GLN A 76 21.72 18.41 5.51
C GLN A 76 22.32 19.25 6.63
N GLU A 77 23.40 19.95 6.32
CA GLU A 77 24.00 20.93 7.21
C GLU A 77 23.32 22.28 6.98
N ASP A 78 22.62 22.76 7.98
CA ASP A 78 21.99 24.08 7.94
C ASP A 78 22.96 25.09 8.57
N VAL A 79 23.66 25.83 7.71
CA VAL A 79 24.60 26.89 8.15
C VAL A 79 23.76 28.13 8.41
N THR A 80 23.21 28.25 9.60
CA THR A 80 22.61 29.51 10.04
C THR A 80 23.72 30.53 10.34
N LYS A 81 23.44 31.83 10.08
CA LYS A 81 24.37 32.96 10.27
C LYS A 81 24.92 33.16 11.70
N SER A 82 24.65 32.27 12.62
CA SER A 82 25.03 32.25 14.01
C SER A 82 25.64 30.89 14.31
N GLU A 83 26.91 30.70 14.18
CA GLU A 83 27.85 29.63 14.62
C GLU A 83 27.29 28.27 15.16
N VAL A 84 26.00 28.03 15.09
CA VAL A 84 25.36 26.76 15.46
C VAL A 84 25.07 25.98 14.21
N ILE A 85 25.90 24.96 13.95
CA ILE A 85 25.66 23.99 12.88
C ILE A 85 24.57 23.06 13.39
N SER A 86 23.36 23.17 12.85
CA SER A 86 22.31 22.17 13.08
C SER A 86 22.37 21.14 11.95
N ILE A 87 22.49 19.86 12.31
CA ILE A 87 22.44 18.75 11.35
C ILE A 87 21.00 18.24 11.31
N LYS A 88 20.31 18.46 10.20
CA LYS A 88 19.00 17.86 9.95
C LYS A 88 19.21 16.51 9.23
N VAL A 89 18.70 15.45 9.83
CA VAL A 89 18.67 14.12 9.21
C VAL A 89 17.27 13.86 8.67
N THR A 90 17.15 13.61 7.37
CA THR A 90 15.89 13.24 6.74
C THR A 90 16.01 11.82 6.20
N GLU A 91 15.06 10.96 6.53
CA GLU A 91 15.01 9.58 6.05
C GLU A 91 14.05 9.46 4.86
N TYR A 92 14.53 8.80 3.81
CA TYR A 92 13.76 8.47 2.62
C TYR A 92 13.70 6.96 2.40
N PRO A 93 12.73 6.43 1.62
CA PRO A 93 12.83 5.06 1.12
C PRO A 93 14.09 4.92 0.26
N ALA A 94 14.83 3.83 0.41
CA ALA A 94 16.03 3.58 -0.40
C ALA A 94 15.67 3.27 -1.86
N TYR A 95 14.46 2.78 -2.10
CA TYR A 95 13.94 2.41 -3.42
C TYR A 95 12.50 2.88 -3.57
N ILE A 96 12.17 3.32 -4.77
CA ILE A 96 10.80 3.63 -5.20
C ILE A 96 10.39 2.72 -6.36
N SER A 97 9.09 2.45 -6.49
CA SER A 97 8.54 1.73 -7.64
C SER A 97 7.64 2.70 -8.40
N PRO A 98 8.09 3.24 -9.57
CA PRO A 98 7.32 4.23 -10.32
C PRO A 98 5.97 3.67 -10.76
N VAL A 99 4.90 4.47 -10.63
CA VAL A 99 3.54 4.06 -10.98
C VAL A 99 3.44 3.73 -12.48
N ALA A 100 4.14 4.50 -13.32
CA ALA A 100 4.12 4.35 -14.76
C ALA A 100 4.60 2.96 -15.24
N THR A 101 5.61 2.39 -14.56
CA THR A 101 6.22 1.11 -14.94
C THR A 101 5.56 -0.12 -14.31
N ARG A 102 4.69 0.06 -13.29
CA ARG A 102 4.06 -1.07 -12.57
C ARG A 102 3.27 -2.02 -13.46
N LYS A 103 2.60 -1.50 -14.48
CA LYS A 103 1.78 -2.31 -15.42
C LYS A 103 2.63 -3.12 -16.40
N SER A 104 3.85 -2.69 -16.69
CA SER A 104 4.79 -3.35 -17.62
C SER A 104 5.79 -4.27 -16.94
N GLY A 105 5.47 -4.71 -15.73
CA GLY A 105 6.34 -5.60 -14.95
C GLY A 105 7.30 -4.88 -14.03
N GLY A 106 7.18 -3.56 -13.91
CA GLY A 106 7.92 -2.58 -13.12
C GLY A 106 8.91 -3.09 -12.09
N GLY A 107 9.89 -2.29 -11.75
CA GLY A 107 10.94 -2.61 -10.79
C GLY A 107 10.95 -1.64 -9.62
N TYR A 108 12.04 -1.72 -8.89
CA TYR A 108 12.41 -0.77 -7.86
C TYR A 108 13.67 -0.05 -8.33
N GLU A 109 13.61 1.26 -8.35
CA GLU A 109 14.71 2.14 -8.70
C GLU A 109 15.29 2.74 -7.43
N PRO A 110 16.63 2.93 -7.32
CA PRO A 110 17.22 3.66 -6.21
C PRO A 110 16.59 5.06 -6.12
N PHE A 111 16.26 5.47 -4.92
CA PHE A 111 15.71 6.81 -4.70
C PHE A 111 16.87 7.82 -4.59
N ASP A 112 16.84 8.82 -5.45
CA ASP A 112 17.73 9.99 -5.38
C ASP A 112 16.93 11.17 -4.79
N PRO A 113 17.30 11.66 -3.61
CA PRO A 113 16.62 12.81 -2.99
C PRO A 113 16.87 14.13 -3.73
N ASP A 114 17.86 14.22 -4.60
CA ASP A 114 18.16 15.42 -5.40
C ASP A 114 17.47 15.38 -6.77
N ASP A 115 16.88 14.24 -7.16
CA ASP A 115 16.08 14.12 -8.37
C ASP A 115 14.63 14.57 -8.12
N GLU A 116 14.24 15.66 -8.79
CA GLU A 116 12.90 16.23 -8.68
C GLU A 116 11.80 15.25 -9.10
N THR A 117 12.04 14.43 -10.13
CA THR A 117 11.09 13.42 -10.61
C THR A 117 10.87 12.33 -9.57
N ALA A 118 11.95 11.86 -8.92
CA ALA A 118 11.87 10.89 -7.84
C ALA A 118 11.11 11.46 -6.62
N GLN A 119 11.35 12.73 -6.30
CA GLN A 119 10.63 13.44 -5.23
C GLN A 119 9.13 13.58 -5.54
N GLN A 120 8.76 13.90 -6.77
CA GLN A 120 7.35 13.98 -7.21
C GLN A 120 6.67 12.61 -7.11
N GLU A 121 7.31 11.57 -7.62
CA GLU A 121 6.78 10.21 -7.54
C GLU A 121 6.57 9.76 -6.08
N LEU A 122 7.51 10.10 -5.18
CA LEU A 122 7.38 9.81 -3.75
C LEU A 122 6.19 10.55 -3.13
N ARG A 123 6.01 11.84 -3.45
CA ARG A 123 4.85 12.65 -2.99
C ARG A 123 3.54 12.06 -3.47
N LYS A 124 3.46 11.68 -4.75
CA LYS A 124 2.30 11.02 -5.34
C LYS A 124 1.95 9.71 -4.61
N GLN A 125 2.94 8.89 -4.37
CA GLN A 125 2.75 7.64 -3.61
C GLN A 125 2.27 7.91 -2.18
N ALA A 126 2.82 8.92 -1.51
CA ALA A 126 2.40 9.32 -0.17
C ALA A 126 0.93 9.78 -0.15
N GLY A 127 0.51 10.59 -1.12
CA GLY A 127 -0.87 11.05 -1.26
C GLY A 127 -1.86 9.89 -1.46
N VAL A 128 -1.50 8.91 -2.30
CA VAL A 128 -2.32 7.70 -2.52
C VAL A 128 -2.44 6.86 -1.24
N GLN A 129 -1.33 6.65 -0.52
CA GLN A 129 -1.32 5.86 0.71
C GLN A 129 -2.11 6.54 1.84
N LEU A 130 -1.93 7.86 1.99
CA LEU A 130 -2.64 8.63 3.00
C LEU A 130 -4.15 8.68 2.72
N ALA A 131 -4.57 8.83 1.47
CA ALA A 131 -5.97 8.74 1.07
C ALA A 131 -6.56 7.35 1.36
N ALA A 132 -5.80 6.29 1.09
CA ALA A 132 -6.23 4.92 1.40
C ALA A 132 -6.37 4.71 2.91
N TRP A 133 -5.44 5.23 3.71
CA TRP A 133 -5.51 5.21 5.17
C TRP A 133 -6.75 5.95 5.67
N LEU A 134 -6.96 7.18 5.20
CA LEU A 134 -8.12 8.00 5.57
C LEU A 134 -9.45 7.30 5.26
N ASN A 135 -9.57 6.71 4.05
CA ASN A 135 -10.77 5.96 3.67
C ASN A 135 -11.03 4.73 4.55
N ARG A 136 -9.96 4.08 5.02
CA ARG A 136 -10.08 2.88 5.86
C ARG A 136 -10.45 3.19 7.30
N TYR A 137 -9.89 4.26 7.85
CA TYR A 137 -9.94 4.53 9.30
C TYR A 137 -10.76 5.77 9.68
N ARG A 138 -11.40 6.45 8.71
CA ARG A 138 -12.24 7.64 8.93
C ARG A 138 -13.23 7.44 10.07
N GLY A 139 -14.04 6.39 10.00
CA GLY A 139 -15.05 6.12 11.02
C GLY A 139 -14.48 5.91 12.43
N ALA A 140 -13.30 5.32 12.56
CA ALA A 140 -12.63 5.17 13.86
C ALA A 140 -12.18 6.53 14.43
N ALA A 141 -11.66 7.41 13.58
CA ALA A 141 -11.23 8.75 13.98
C ALA A 141 -12.43 9.64 14.35
N GLU A 142 -13.48 9.61 13.56
CA GLU A 142 -14.72 10.37 13.82
C GLU A 142 -15.39 9.91 15.12
N ASN A 143 -15.36 8.62 15.43
CA ASN A 143 -15.95 8.05 16.65
C ASN A 143 -15.30 8.60 17.94
N ILE A 144 -14.03 8.99 17.90
CA ILE A 144 -13.32 9.61 19.03
C ILE A 144 -13.24 11.15 18.93
N GLY A 145 -13.96 11.74 17.95
CA GLY A 145 -14.04 13.19 17.78
C GLY A 145 -12.80 13.86 17.23
N LEU A 146 -11.92 13.12 16.51
CA LEU A 146 -10.75 13.71 15.87
C LEU A 146 -11.16 14.54 14.63
N ASP A 147 -10.58 15.75 14.54
CA ASP A 147 -10.65 16.55 13.33
C ASP A 147 -9.72 16.00 12.25
N LEU A 148 -10.30 15.51 11.15
CA LEU A 148 -9.56 14.95 10.01
C LEU A 148 -9.21 15.99 8.94
N THR A 149 -9.67 17.24 9.09
CA THR A 149 -9.41 18.33 8.12
C THR A 149 -7.93 18.51 7.78
N PRO A 150 -6.97 18.45 8.75
CA PRO A 150 -5.55 18.55 8.43
C PRO A 150 -5.05 17.43 7.52
N VAL A 151 -5.55 16.21 7.73
CA VAL A 151 -5.17 15.03 6.90
C VAL A 151 -5.77 15.13 5.51
N GLU A 152 -7.03 15.56 5.39
CA GLU A 152 -7.71 15.79 4.11
C GLU A 152 -6.99 16.86 3.29
N ASN A 153 -6.61 17.96 3.92
CA ASN A 153 -5.85 19.02 3.27
C ASN A 153 -4.47 18.52 2.80
N LEU A 154 -3.79 17.71 3.61
CA LEU A 154 -2.52 17.13 3.21
C LEU A 154 -2.67 16.19 1.99
N VAL A 155 -3.70 15.33 1.98
CA VAL A 155 -4.01 14.47 0.81
C VAL A 155 -4.24 15.32 -0.43
N LYS A 156 -4.98 16.44 -0.29
CA LYS A 156 -5.26 17.36 -1.39
C LYS A 156 -3.96 17.98 -1.93
N VAL A 157 -3.13 18.55 -1.05
CA VAL A 157 -1.84 19.15 -1.47
C VAL A 157 -0.95 18.16 -2.18
N LEU A 158 -0.82 16.92 -1.65
CA LEU A 158 0.01 15.87 -2.25
C LEU A 158 -0.52 15.38 -3.62
N ARG A 159 -1.78 15.64 -3.95
CA ARG A 159 -2.41 15.27 -5.22
C ARG A 159 -2.49 16.45 -6.22
N ASP A 160 -2.80 17.63 -5.74
CA ASP A 160 -3.00 18.82 -6.59
C ASP A 160 -1.68 19.36 -7.20
N GLU A 161 -0.53 19.05 -6.59
CA GLU A 161 0.78 19.34 -7.19
C GLU A 161 1.00 18.52 -8.47
N ASP A 162 0.38 17.34 -8.59
CA ASP A 162 0.48 16.51 -9.80
C ASP A 162 -0.32 17.09 -10.99
N GLU A 163 -1.52 17.64 -10.76
CA GLU A 163 -2.37 18.18 -11.84
C GLU A 163 -1.79 19.45 -12.48
N LYS A 164 -1.00 20.23 -11.75
CA LYS A 164 -0.35 21.43 -12.27
C LYS A 164 0.83 21.14 -13.19
N LEU A 165 1.46 19.98 -13.05
CA LEU A 165 2.63 19.56 -13.81
C LEU A 165 2.26 18.77 -15.07
N GLU A 166 1.10 18.10 -15.09
CA GLU A 166 0.57 17.44 -16.31
C GLU A 166 -0.08 18.44 -17.29
N ALA A 167 -0.34 19.67 -16.84
CA ALA A 167 -0.99 20.74 -17.63
C ALA A 167 -0.02 21.78 -18.23
N GLY A 168 1.29 21.67 -18.04
CA GLY A 168 2.34 22.56 -18.55
C GLY A 168 3.31 21.85 -19.47
#